data_378ea3964fbfa90655c127386f862e83
#
_entry.id   378ea3964fbfa90655c127386f862e83
#
_cell.length_a   1.000
_cell.length_b   1.000
_cell.length_c   1.000
_cell.angle_alpha   90.00
_cell.angle_beta   90.00
_cell.angle_gamma   90.00
#
_symmetry.space_group_name_H-M   'P 1'
#
loop_
_entity.id
_entity.type
_entity.pdbx_description
1 polymer ?
#
loop_
_entity_poly.entity_id
_entity_poly.type
_entity_poly.pdbx_seq_one_letter_code
_entity_poly.pdbx_strand_id
1 'polypeptide(L)'
;MSEESPRVIVVLGYSDGGRGQLHPVGAARLARAAEISTGDDVVVLSGWARVPGTRSEAELMAEAWTGSARELVVDPDARTTVGNAANALDDIRRVGALEVVVVTSRWHAARAKAAFRMLLRGSGVGVTATFPPERRNLRAGLRELPLWALLPAQVWTARRP
;
A
#
# COMPACT_ATOMS: atom_id res chain seq x y z
N MET A 1 -8.13 28.94 7.05
CA MET A 1 -8.14 27.46 7.21
C MET A 1 -7.87 26.92 5.82
N SER A 2 -6.66 26.41 5.60
CA SER A 2 -6.39 25.63 4.38
C SER A 2 -7.18 24.35 4.52
N GLU A 3 -8.21 24.14 3.70
CA GLU A 3 -8.77 22.80 3.51
C GLU A 3 -7.62 21.96 2.94
N GLU A 4 -6.92 21.24 3.78
CA GLU A 4 -5.97 20.23 3.32
C GLU A 4 -6.78 19.23 2.50
N SER A 5 -6.40 19.08 1.25
CA SER A 5 -7.06 18.15 0.34
C SER A 5 -7.02 16.75 0.93
N PRO A 6 -8.14 16.02 0.92
CA PRO A 6 -8.21 14.68 1.49
C PRO A 6 -7.11 13.79 0.91
N ARG A 7 -6.38 13.09 1.77
CA ARG A 7 -5.26 12.22 1.42
C ARG A 7 -5.51 10.79 1.90
N VAL A 8 -5.14 9.83 1.07
CA VAL A 8 -5.15 8.40 1.42
C VAL A 8 -3.71 7.89 1.44
N ILE A 9 -3.30 7.31 2.55
CA ILE A 9 -2.00 6.64 2.70
C ILE A 9 -2.23 5.14 2.64
N VAL A 10 -1.65 4.45 1.65
CA VAL A 10 -1.77 3.00 1.49
C VAL A 10 -0.46 2.32 1.86
N VAL A 11 -0.49 1.55 2.94
CA VAL A 11 0.68 0.79 3.43
C VAL A 11 0.62 -0.62 2.88
N LEU A 12 1.61 -0.99 2.08
CA LEU A 12 1.68 -2.33 1.50
C LEU A 12 2.36 -3.30 2.46
N GLY A 13 1.69 -4.40 2.79
CA GLY A 13 2.23 -5.49 3.57
C GLY A 13 3.39 -6.21 2.89
N TYR A 14 4.12 -7.01 3.65
CA TYR A 14 5.21 -7.86 3.18
C TYR A 14 5.03 -9.27 3.73
N SER A 15 4.31 -10.12 3.00
CA SER A 15 4.08 -11.49 3.41
C SER A 15 5.19 -12.41 2.89
N ASP A 16 6.06 -12.86 3.76
CA ASP A 16 7.09 -13.86 3.47
C ASP A 16 6.84 -15.22 4.16
N GLY A 17 5.63 -15.44 4.68
CA GLY A 17 5.25 -16.65 5.40
C GLY A 17 5.54 -16.57 6.90
N GLY A 18 5.64 -15.37 7.46
CA GLY A 18 5.80 -15.14 8.89
C GLY A 18 4.72 -15.83 9.73
N ARG A 19 5.12 -16.32 10.90
CA ARG A 19 4.28 -17.15 11.80
C ARG A 19 3.35 -16.31 12.67
N GLY A 20 2.50 -15.48 12.04
CA GLY A 20 1.54 -14.63 12.76
C GLY A 20 2.16 -13.43 13.48
N GLN A 21 3.35 -13.01 13.08
CA GLN A 21 4.04 -11.81 13.54
C GLN A 21 4.31 -10.87 12.37
N LEU A 22 4.26 -9.58 12.64
CA LEU A 22 4.57 -8.57 11.63
C LEU A 22 6.05 -8.67 11.23
N HIS A 23 6.29 -8.89 9.95
CA HIS A 23 7.66 -8.97 9.41
C HIS A 23 8.39 -7.62 9.57
N PRO A 24 9.70 -7.59 9.87
CA PRO A 24 10.46 -6.33 10.05
C PRO A 24 10.32 -5.35 8.88
N VAL A 25 10.23 -5.84 7.65
CA VAL A 25 9.96 -5.00 6.46
C VAL A 25 8.58 -4.34 6.56
N GLY A 26 7.55 -5.08 6.96
CA GLY A 26 6.20 -4.56 7.18
C GLY A 26 6.18 -3.53 8.32
N ALA A 27 6.87 -3.82 9.42
CA ALA A 27 6.99 -2.92 10.55
C ALA A 27 7.69 -1.59 10.17
N ALA A 28 8.75 -1.65 9.37
CA ALA A 28 9.44 -0.44 8.89
C ALA A 28 8.54 0.42 7.99
N ARG A 29 7.77 -0.21 7.09
CA ARG A 29 6.78 0.50 6.25
C ARG A 29 5.70 1.16 7.11
N LEU A 30 5.19 0.43 8.11
CA LEU A 30 4.19 0.93 9.04
C LEU A 30 4.70 2.14 9.83
N ALA A 31 5.93 2.06 10.36
CA ALA A 31 6.58 3.17 11.04
C ALA A 31 6.71 4.40 10.12
N ARG A 32 7.12 4.19 8.86
CA ARG A 32 7.19 5.28 7.88
C ARG A 32 5.83 5.91 7.62
N ALA A 33 4.77 5.12 7.54
CA ALA A 33 3.41 5.64 7.39
C ALA A 33 3.00 6.46 8.62
N ALA A 34 3.29 5.99 9.84
CA ALA A 34 3.00 6.70 11.07
C ALA A 34 3.74 8.05 11.18
N GLU A 35 4.96 8.14 10.65
CA GLU A 35 5.72 9.40 10.62
C GLU A 35 5.08 10.47 9.73
N ILE A 36 4.44 10.08 8.62
CA ILE A 36 3.91 11.02 7.63
C ILE A 36 2.41 11.25 7.74
N SER A 37 1.71 10.42 8.51
CA SER A 37 0.26 10.52 8.67
C SER A 37 -0.14 11.61 9.67
N THR A 38 -1.30 12.19 9.42
CA THR A 38 -1.95 13.17 10.29
C THR A 38 -3.35 12.68 10.68
N GLY A 39 -4.02 13.37 11.59
CA GLY A 39 -5.40 13.07 11.97
C GLY A 39 -6.44 13.27 10.88
N ASP A 40 -6.07 13.86 9.75
CA ASP A 40 -6.97 14.11 8.60
C ASP A 40 -6.86 13.04 7.52
N ASP A 41 -5.83 12.19 7.58
CA ASP A 41 -5.58 11.14 6.60
C ASP A 41 -6.46 9.90 6.81
N VAL A 42 -6.84 9.25 5.72
CA VAL A 42 -7.31 7.87 5.74
C VAL A 42 -6.12 6.95 5.47
N VAL A 43 -5.85 6.02 6.38
CA VAL A 43 -4.74 5.08 6.25
C VAL A 43 -5.30 3.69 5.93
N VAL A 44 -4.92 3.14 4.79
CA VAL A 44 -5.28 1.79 4.34
C VAL A 44 -4.10 0.86 4.56
N LEU A 45 -4.28 -0.14 5.40
CA LEU A 45 -3.32 -1.20 5.66
C LEU A 45 -3.70 -2.40 4.80
N SER A 46 -2.88 -2.72 3.80
CA SER A 46 -3.25 -3.70 2.78
C SER A 46 -2.23 -4.84 2.71
N GLY A 47 -2.71 -6.08 2.90
CA GLY A 47 -1.88 -7.28 2.85
C GLY A 47 -2.58 -8.51 3.42
N TRP A 48 -2.42 -9.65 2.77
CA TRP A 48 -3.13 -10.90 3.03
C TRP A 48 -2.39 -11.84 3.99
N ALA A 49 -3.12 -12.88 4.45
CA ALA A 49 -2.54 -13.99 5.20
C ALA A 49 -1.97 -15.05 4.25
N ARG A 50 -0.65 -15.22 4.23
CA ARG A 50 -0.01 -16.22 3.36
C ARG A 50 -0.31 -17.66 3.78
N VAL A 51 -0.49 -17.88 5.06
CA VAL A 51 -0.85 -19.17 5.64
C VAL A 51 -2.33 -19.14 5.99
N PRO A 52 -3.16 -20.06 5.45
CA PRO A 52 -4.58 -20.12 5.79
C PRO A 52 -4.81 -20.27 7.30
N GLY A 53 -5.79 -19.56 7.83
CA GLY A 53 -6.13 -19.61 9.25
C GLY A 53 -5.25 -18.75 10.16
N THR A 54 -4.28 -18.03 9.60
CA THR A 54 -3.49 -17.02 10.34
C THR A 54 -4.02 -15.61 10.07
N ARG A 55 -3.59 -14.66 10.91
CA ARG A 55 -3.89 -13.23 10.68
C ARG A 55 -3.18 -12.72 9.43
N SER A 56 -3.84 -11.83 8.72
CA SER A 56 -3.27 -11.13 7.57
C SER A 56 -2.21 -10.12 8.00
N GLU A 57 -1.33 -9.74 7.07
CA GLU A 57 -0.39 -8.63 7.28
C GLU A 57 -1.11 -7.33 7.63
N ALA A 58 -2.27 -7.07 7.00
CA ALA A 58 -3.08 -5.90 7.29
C ALA A 58 -3.56 -5.85 8.74
N GLU A 59 -4.05 -6.98 9.27
CA GLU A 59 -4.47 -7.09 10.67
C GLU A 59 -3.31 -6.94 11.65
N LEU A 60 -2.14 -7.52 11.34
CA LEU A 60 -0.93 -7.37 12.15
C LEU A 60 -0.43 -5.92 12.15
N MET A 61 -0.52 -5.23 11.00
CA MET A 61 -0.19 -3.80 10.91
C MET A 61 -1.18 -2.95 11.73
N ALA A 62 -2.47 -3.27 11.69
CA ALA A 62 -3.48 -2.54 12.46
C ALA A 62 -3.24 -2.63 13.97
N GLU A 63 -2.88 -3.81 14.47
CA GLU A 63 -2.54 -4.01 15.88
C GLU A 63 -1.28 -3.23 16.31
N ALA A 64 -0.31 -3.10 15.39
CA ALA A 64 0.95 -2.41 15.65
C ALA A 64 0.91 -0.91 15.27
N TRP A 65 -0.23 -0.37 14.84
CA TRP A 65 -0.36 1.02 14.41
C TRP A 65 -0.19 2.00 15.58
N THR A 66 0.67 2.99 15.40
CA THR A 66 0.96 4.02 16.41
C THR A 66 0.83 5.45 15.87
N GLY A 67 0.50 5.61 14.60
CA GLY A 67 0.33 6.91 13.95
C GLY A 67 -1.04 7.54 14.22
N SER A 68 -1.23 8.75 13.70
CA SER A 68 -2.53 9.41 13.65
C SER A 68 -3.24 9.11 12.35
N ALA A 69 -4.56 8.96 12.40
CA ALA A 69 -5.38 8.82 11.21
C ALA A 69 -6.83 9.23 11.55
N ARG A 70 -7.54 9.82 10.60
CA ARG A 70 -8.99 10.03 10.68
C ARG A 70 -9.73 8.69 10.65
N GLU A 71 -9.21 7.77 9.85
CA GLU A 71 -9.76 6.44 9.68
C GLU A 71 -8.63 5.46 9.36
N LEU A 72 -8.68 4.28 9.96
CA LEU A 72 -7.79 3.17 9.69
C LEU A 72 -8.58 2.06 9.02
N VAL A 73 -8.29 1.79 7.76
CA VAL A 73 -8.93 0.74 6.96
C VAL A 73 -8.02 -0.48 6.89
N VAL A 74 -8.57 -1.65 7.11
CA VAL A 74 -7.85 -2.93 7.05
C VAL A 74 -8.31 -3.71 5.82
N ASP A 75 -7.40 -3.94 4.86
CA ASP A 75 -7.64 -4.75 3.65
C ASP A 75 -6.84 -6.06 3.74
N PRO A 76 -7.45 -7.16 4.21
CA PRO A 76 -6.79 -8.45 4.41
C PRO A 76 -6.71 -9.30 3.14
N ASP A 77 -7.30 -8.87 2.02
CA ASP A 77 -7.55 -9.73 0.86
C ASP A 77 -6.57 -9.50 -0.30
N ALA A 78 -5.85 -8.40 -0.30
CA ALA A 78 -4.95 -8.02 -1.38
C ALA A 78 -3.71 -8.91 -1.45
N ARG A 79 -3.62 -9.75 -2.49
CA ARG A 79 -2.53 -10.71 -2.72
C ARG A 79 -1.45 -10.21 -3.66
N THR A 80 -1.71 -9.14 -4.40
CA THR A 80 -0.80 -8.57 -5.40
C THR A 80 -0.75 -7.06 -5.26
N THR A 81 0.28 -6.44 -5.83
CA THR A 81 0.40 -4.97 -5.84
C THR A 81 -0.78 -4.30 -6.56
N VAL A 82 -1.26 -4.91 -7.64
CA VAL A 82 -2.45 -4.43 -8.35
C VAL A 82 -3.71 -4.64 -7.51
N GLY A 83 -3.79 -5.76 -6.78
CA GLY A 83 -4.87 -6.02 -5.82
C GLY A 83 -4.91 -4.97 -4.71
N ASN A 84 -3.76 -4.63 -4.11
CA ASN A 84 -3.68 -3.55 -3.13
C ASN A 84 -4.23 -2.23 -3.69
N ALA A 85 -3.84 -1.90 -4.93
CA ALA A 85 -4.31 -0.68 -5.57
C ALA A 85 -5.80 -0.74 -5.92
N ALA A 86 -6.30 -1.88 -6.41
CA ALA A 86 -7.70 -2.06 -6.77
C ALA A 86 -8.62 -1.99 -5.55
N ASN A 87 -8.25 -2.65 -4.45
CA ASN A 87 -9.03 -2.64 -3.22
C ASN A 87 -9.09 -1.23 -2.59
N ALA A 88 -8.00 -0.46 -2.67
CA ALA A 88 -7.97 0.91 -2.15
C ALA A 88 -8.80 1.91 -2.99
N LEU A 89 -9.23 1.57 -4.22
CA LEU A 89 -9.96 2.51 -5.09
C LEU A 89 -11.27 3.00 -4.48
N ASP A 90 -11.99 2.12 -3.80
CA ASP A 90 -13.29 2.49 -3.22
C ASP A 90 -13.11 3.46 -2.05
N ASP A 91 -12.08 3.28 -1.23
CA ASP A 91 -11.75 4.22 -0.16
C ASP A 91 -11.27 5.56 -0.72
N ILE A 92 -10.43 5.55 -1.74
CA ILE A 92 -9.95 6.76 -2.43
C ILE A 92 -11.12 7.58 -2.98
N ARG A 93 -12.09 6.90 -3.62
CA ARG A 93 -13.30 7.54 -4.16
C ARG A 93 -14.25 8.03 -3.07
N ARG A 94 -14.48 7.18 -2.06
CA ARG A 94 -15.38 7.47 -0.93
C ARG A 94 -15.01 8.74 -0.20
N VAL A 95 -13.71 8.96 0.00
CA VAL A 95 -13.22 10.15 0.70
C VAL A 95 -12.95 11.34 -0.24
N GLY A 96 -13.08 11.16 -1.55
CA GLY A 96 -12.76 12.20 -2.52
C GLY A 96 -11.29 12.60 -2.50
N ALA A 97 -10.39 11.63 -2.32
CA ALA A 97 -8.96 11.92 -2.18
C ALA A 97 -8.38 12.57 -3.43
N LEU A 98 -7.59 13.62 -3.24
CA LEU A 98 -6.82 14.28 -4.30
C LEU A 98 -5.38 13.76 -4.37
N GLU A 99 -4.91 13.10 -3.31
CA GLU A 99 -3.58 12.50 -3.23
C GLU A 99 -3.62 11.10 -2.63
N VAL A 100 -2.84 10.20 -3.22
CA VAL A 100 -2.54 8.88 -2.69
C VAL A 100 -1.03 8.75 -2.46
N VAL A 101 -0.65 8.41 -1.23
CA VAL A 101 0.73 8.12 -0.84
C VAL A 101 0.88 6.62 -0.62
N VAL A 102 1.64 5.96 -1.48
CA VAL A 102 1.93 4.53 -1.34
C VAL A 102 3.18 4.33 -0.50
N VAL A 103 3.05 3.66 0.64
CA VAL A 103 4.16 3.35 1.54
C VAL A 103 4.58 1.90 1.33
N THR A 104 5.82 1.71 0.90
CA THR A 104 6.38 0.39 0.59
C THR A 104 7.91 0.41 0.72
N SER A 105 8.62 -0.62 0.27
CA SER A 105 10.08 -0.64 0.25
C SER A 105 10.64 0.08 -0.98
N ARG A 106 11.83 0.62 -0.86
CA ARG A 106 12.52 1.37 -1.93
C ARG A 106 12.57 0.59 -3.26
N TRP A 107 12.91 -0.70 -3.20
CA TRP A 107 13.01 -1.55 -4.37
C TRP A 107 11.67 -1.82 -5.05
N HIS A 108 10.57 -1.68 -4.33
CA HIS A 108 9.20 -1.93 -4.79
C HIS A 108 8.44 -0.65 -5.19
N ALA A 109 8.89 0.51 -4.72
CA ALA A 109 8.16 1.78 -4.81
C ALA A 109 7.81 2.18 -6.25
N ALA A 110 8.71 2.00 -7.20
CA ALA A 110 8.46 2.37 -8.60
C ALA A 110 7.31 1.55 -9.21
N ARG A 111 7.28 0.23 -9.00
CA ARG A 111 6.23 -0.66 -9.52
C ARG A 111 4.90 -0.43 -8.80
N ALA A 112 4.91 -0.26 -7.49
CA ALA A 112 3.71 0.05 -6.74
C ALA A 112 3.08 1.37 -7.21
N LYS A 113 3.88 2.44 -7.32
CA LYS A 113 3.41 3.74 -7.84
C LYS A 113 2.83 3.62 -9.25
N ALA A 114 3.46 2.84 -10.13
CA ALA A 114 2.96 2.62 -11.48
C ALA A 114 1.60 1.91 -11.47
N ALA A 115 1.39 0.88 -10.64
CA ALA A 115 0.12 0.18 -10.51
C ALA A 115 -1.02 1.13 -10.10
N PHE A 116 -0.80 1.94 -9.06
CA PHE A 116 -1.77 2.94 -8.61
C PHE A 116 -2.05 3.99 -9.69
N ARG A 117 -1.03 4.54 -10.34
CA ARG A 117 -1.19 5.50 -11.43
C ARG A 117 -1.99 4.95 -12.60
N MET A 118 -1.75 3.69 -12.97
CA MET A 118 -2.47 3.06 -14.06
C MET A 118 -3.96 2.87 -13.71
N LEU A 119 -4.29 2.47 -12.48
CA LEU A 119 -5.67 2.29 -12.04
C LEU A 119 -6.40 3.63 -11.82
N LEU A 120 -5.71 4.65 -11.36
CA LEU A 120 -6.25 5.99 -11.12
C LEU A 120 -6.15 6.92 -12.35
N ARG A 121 -5.78 6.38 -13.51
CA ARG A 121 -5.63 7.18 -14.73
C ARG A 121 -6.94 7.88 -15.10
N GLY A 122 -6.87 9.21 -15.24
CA GLY A 122 -8.03 10.05 -15.58
C GLY A 122 -8.90 10.48 -14.40
N SER A 123 -8.57 10.07 -13.17
CA SER A 123 -9.32 10.48 -11.96
C SER A 123 -8.93 11.86 -11.42
N GLY A 124 -7.81 12.43 -11.85
CA GLY A 124 -7.26 13.65 -11.26
C GLY A 124 -6.50 13.45 -9.94
N VAL A 125 -6.44 12.21 -9.42
CA VAL A 125 -5.75 11.90 -8.16
C VAL A 125 -4.23 11.83 -8.38
N GLY A 126 -3.47 12.60 -7.59
CA GLY A 126 -2.02 12.53 -7.54
C GLY A 126 -1.54 11.24 -6.85
N VAL A 127 -0.52 10.57 -7.39
CA VAL A 127 0.07 9.37 -6.78
C VAL A 127 1.55 9.58 -6.51
N THR A 128 1.94 9.47 -5.26
CA THR A 128 3.31 9.47 -4.79
C THR A 128 3.66 8.15 -4.13
N ALA A 129 4.95 7.87 -3.94
CA ALA A 129 5.40 6.72 -3.17
C ALA A 129 6.54 7.12 -2.24
N THR A 130 6.52 6.59 -1.03
CA THR A 130 7.57 6.77 -0.04
C THR A 130 7.98 5.43 0.56
N PHE A 131 9.13 5.41 1.19
CA PHE A 131 9.70 4.21 1.80
C PHE A 131 10.52 4.58 3.03
N PRO A 132 10.69 3.64 3.99
CA PRO A 132 11.57 3.84 5.12
C PRO A 132 13.02 4.03 4.66
N PRO A 133 13.88 4.68 5.47
CA PRO A 133 15.31 4.70 5.23
C PRO A 133 15.87 3.28 5.23
N GLU A 134 16.28 2.79 4.07
CA GLU A 134 16.82 1.44 3.93
C GLU A 134 18.01 1.41 2.97
N ARG A 135 18.93 0.47 3.18
CA ARG A 135 20.05 0.24 2.27
C ARG A 135 19.51 -0.32 0.94
N ARG A 136 20.18 0.01 -0.16
CA ARG A 136 19.84 -0.54 -1.48
C ARG A 136 19.96 -2.07 -1.45
N ASN A 137 18.86 -2.75 -1.70
CA ASN A 137 18.82 -4.20 -1.84
C ASN A 137 18.74 -4.56 -3.33
N LEU A 138 19.91 -4.74 -3.97
CA LEU A 138 20.00 -5.05 -5.40
C LEU A 138 19.32 -6.37 -5.76
N ARG A 139 19.38 -7.38 -4.88
CA ARG A 139 18.71 -8.68 -5.11
C ARG A 139 17.20 -8.56 -5.13
N ALA A 140 16.64 -7.77 -4.23
CA ALA A 140 15.20 -7.48 -4.22
C ALA A 140 14.80 -6.68 -5.46
N GLY A 141 15.61 -5.70 -5.89
CA GLY A 141 15.39 -4.94 -7.11
C GLY A 141 15.36 -5.81 -8.38
N LEU A 142 16.24 -6.79 -8.48
CA LEU A 142 16.28 -7.71 -9.63
C LEU A 142 15.02 -8.60 -9.72
N ARG A 143 14.40 -8.94 -8.60
CA ARG A 143 13.12 -9.70 -8.56
C ARG A 143 11.94 -8.90 -9.11
N GLU A 144 12.03 -7.58 -9.13
CA GLU A 144 10.99 -6.71 -9.67
C GLU A 144 10.91 -6.75 -11.22
N LEU A 145 12.02 -7.04 -11.91
CA LEU A 145 12.08 -6.99 -13.38
C LEU A 145 11.01 -7.83 -14.08
N PRO A 146 10.82 -9.14 -13.77
CA PRO A 146 9.78 -9.93 -14.41
C PRO A 146 8.37 -9.46 -14.03
N LEU A 147 8.19 -8.89 -12.83
CA LEU A 147 6.90 -8.40 -12.35
C LEU A 147 6.45 -7.12 -13.06
N TRP A 148 7.41 -6.33 -13.59
CA TRP A 148 7.11 -5.18 -14.44
C TRP A 148 6.43 -5.60 -15.74
N ALA A 149 6.89 -6.69 -16.37
CA ALA A 149 6.30 -7.20 -17.60
C ALA A 149 4.85 -7.65 -17.44
N LEU A 150 4.47 -8.13 -16.27
CA LEU A 150 3.11 -8.59 -15.95
C LEU A 150 2.15 -7.46 -15.55
N LEU A 151 2.68 -6.29 -15.18
CA LEU A 151 1.89 -5.19 -14.62
C LEU A 151 0.73 -4.74 -15.52
N PRO A 152 0.91 -4.52 -16.85
CA PRO A 152 -0.19 -4.09 -17.71
C PRO A 152 -1.34 -5.11 -17.77
N ALA A 153 -1.00 -6.40 -17.85
CA ALA A 153 -2.01 -7.47 -17.89
C ALA A 153 -2.81 -7.57 -16.57
N GLN A 154 -2.12 -7.44 -15.44
CA GLN A 154 -2.76 -7.44 -14.13
C GLN A 154 -3.70 -6.25 -13.94
N VAL A 155 -3.29 -5.05 -14.38
CA VAL A 155 -4.14 -3.86 -14.34
C VAL A 155 -5.34 -4.00 -15.25
N TRP A 156 -5.17 -4.58 -16.44
CA TRP A 156 -6.28 -4.80 -17.35
C TRP A 156 -7.32 -5.77 -16.77
N THR A 157 -6.89 -6.85 -16.11
CA THR A 157 -7.80 -7.79 -15.43
C THR A 157 -8.51 -7.15 -14.23
N ALA A 158 -7.83 -6.31 -13.46
CA ALA A 158 -8.41 -5.63 -12.32
C ALA A 158 -9.42 -4.51 -12.68
N ARG A 159 -9.41 -4.03 -13.94
CA ARG A 159 -10.38 -3.05 -14.45
C ARG A 159 -11.65 -3.66 -15.03
N ARG A 160 -11.68 -4.98 -15.19
CA ARG A 160 -12.88 -5.65 -15.68
C ARG A 160 -13.92 -5.74 -14.56
N PRO A 161 -15.16 -5.36 -14.83
CA PRO A 161 -16.27 -5.51 -13.89
C PRO A 161 -16.54 -6.98 -13.59
#